data_dd8320d569c3375fa34c957c109936cc
#
_entry.id   dd8320d569c3375fa34c957c109936cc
#
_cell.length_a   1.000
_cell.length_b   1.000
_cell.length_c   1.000
_cell.angle_alpha   90.00
_cell.angle_beta   90.00
_cell.angle_gamma   90.00
#
_symmetry.space_group_name_H-M   'P 1'
#
loop_
_entity.id
_entity.type
_entity.pdbx_description
1 polymer ?
#
loop_
_entity_poly.entity_id
_entity_poly.type
_entity_poly.pdbx_seq_one_letter_code
_entity_poly.pdbx_strand_id
1 'polypeptide(L)'
;MATKKEHKEFVWEALSVSWIDEKIQMIIEEIAGYEDVGELYKTILVETYLNEKPLKGDALYRACGVGRSAYFSRRSEACTLFGILTYRYAKRREDEDVATGLIDATTRLA
;
A
#
# COMPACT_ATOMS: atom_id res chain seq x y z
N MET A 1 17.96 -19.63 21.35
CA MET A 1 16.88 -18.68 21.62
C MET A 1 16.90 -17.57 20.58
N ALA A 2 15.76 -17.23 19.99
CA ALA A 2 15.67 -16.17 18.97
C ALA A 2 15.89 -14.79 19.60
N THR A 3 16.51 -13.88 18.84
CA THR A 3 16.71 -12.51 19.27
C THR A 3 15.39 -11.71 19.13
N LYS A 4 15.33 -10.52 19.73
CA LYS A 4 14.17 -9.63 19.55
C LYS A 4 13.95 -9.29 18.08
N LYS A 5 15.03 -9.10 17.31
CA LYS A 5 14.96 -8.81 15.90
C LYS A 5 14.34 -9.97 15.12
N GLU A 6 14.77 -11.20 15.41
CA GLU A 6 14.23 -12.39 14.76
C GLU A 6 12.76 -12.58 15.08
N HIS A 7 12.33 -12.32 16.31
CA HIS A 7 10.93 -12.37 16.69
C HIS A 7 10.11 -11.32 15.95
N LYS A 8 10.62 -10.10 15.81
CA LYS A 8 9.95 -9.04 15.07
C LYS A 8 9.78 -9.42 13.60
N GLU A 9 10.84 -9.93 12.98
CA GLU A 9 10.80 -10.35 11.58
C GLU A 9 9.79 -11.47 11.37
N PHE A 10 9.75 -12.44 12.28
CA PHE A 10 8.81 -13.54 12.19
C PHE A 10 7.36 -13.06 12.29
N VAL A 11 7.06 -12.20 13.25
CA VAL A 11 5.72 -11.66 13.43
C VAL A 11 5.32 -10.81 12.22
N TRP A 12 6.23 -9.98 11.74
CA TRP A 12 6.00 -9.14 10.56
C TRP A 12 5.70 -9.99 9.33
N GLU A 13 6.51 -11.01 9.08
CA GLU A 13 6.32 -11.91 7.97
C GLU A 13 4.97 -12.63 8.04
N ALA A 14 4.62 -13.15 9.21
CA ALA A 14 3.35 -13.83 9.41
C ALA A 14 2.15 -12.91 9.17
N LEU A 15 2.23 -11.66 9.62
CA LEU A 15 1.19 -10.66 9.40
C LEU A 15 1.11 -10.25 7.94
N SER A 16 2.25 -10.07 7.28
CA SER A 16 2.32 -9.65 5.88
C SER A 16 1.62 -10.63 4.95
N VAL A 17 1.87 -11.92 5.14
CA VAL A 17 1.37 -12.96 4.24
C VAL A 17 -0.16 -13.04 4.24
N SER A 18 -0.80 -12.87 5.40
CA SER A 18 -2.25 -13.12 5.49
C SER A 18 -3.10 -11.87 5.66
N TRP A 19 -2.52 -10.82 6.25
CA TRP A 19 -3.32 -9.67 6.64
C TRP A 19 -2.98 -8.40 5.87
N ILE A 20 -1.69 -8.07 5.78
CA ILE A 20 -1.26 -6.83 5.11
C ILE A 20 -1.51 -6.92 3.60
N ASP A 21 -1.28 -8.09 2.99
CA ASP A 21 -1.51 -8.27 1.56
C ASP A 21 -2.97 -8.02 1.19
N GLU A 22 -3.92 -8.51 1.99
CA GLU A 22 -5.34 -8.25 1.77
C GLU A 22 -5.65 -6.75 1.82
N LYS A 23 -5.05 -6.03 2.77
CA LYS A 23 -5.29 -4.61 2.93
C LYS A 23 -4.68 -3.80 1.79
N ILE A 24 -3.49 -4.18 1.35
CA ILE A 24 -2.86 -3.57 0.18
C ILE A 24 -3.75 -3.78 -1.05
N GLN A 25 -4.24 -4.99 -1.27
CA GLN A 25 -5.12 -5.28 -2.40
C GLN A 25 -6.41 -4.46 -2.33
N MET A 26 -7.02 -4.33 -1.16
CA MET A 26 -8.21 -3.49 -0.97
C MET A 26 -7.95 -2.04 -1.37
N ILE A 27 -6.83 -1.49 -0.93
CA ILE A 27 -6.47 -0.10 -1.22
C ILE A 27 -6.19 0.07 -2.71
N ILE A 28 -5.48 -0.86 -3.33
CA ILE A 28 -5.21 -0.84 -4.77
C ILE A 28 -6.51 -0.88 -5.57
N GLU A 29 -7.48 -1.71 -5.19
CA GLU A 29 -8.77 -1.76 -5.88
C GLU A 29 -9.58 -0.48 -5.68
N GLU A 30 -9.48 0.14 -4.51
CA GLU A 30 -10.10 1.45 -4.28
C GLU A 30 -9.51 2.52 -5.19
N ILE A 31 -8.18 2.51 -5.35
CA ILE A 31 -7.50 3.43 -6.26
C ILE A 31 -7.97 3.21 -7.70
N ALA A 32 -8.10 1.97 -8.12
CA ALA A 32 -8.57 1.64 -9.47
C ALA A 32 -9.95 2.21 -9.79
N GLY A 33 -10.78 2.42 -8.76
CA GLY A 33 -12.11 2.99 -8.91
C GLY A 33 -12.16 4.51 -9.13
N TYR A 34 -11.05 5.20 -9.00
CA TYR A 34 -11.00 6.65 -9.26
C TYR A 34 -11.12 6.90 -10.75
N GLU A 35 -11.93 7.89 -11.12
CA GLU A 35 -12.13 8.24 -12.53
C GLU A 35 -10.83 8.73 -13.17
N ASP A 36 -10.71 8.52 -14.48
CA ASP A 36 -9.63 8.98 -15.36
C ASP A 36 -8.28 8.35 -15.08
N VAL A 37 -7.78 8.44 -13.84
CA VAL A 37 -6.40 8.04 -13.51
C VAL A 37 -6.29 6.80 -12.64
N GLY A 38 -7.40 6.29 -12.12
CA GLY A 38 -7.39 5.19 -11.17
C GLY A 38 -6.72 3.92 -11.69
N GLU A 39 -7.07 3.50 -12.90
CA GLU A 39 -6.49 2.30 -13.51
C GLU A 39 -5.00 2.50 -13.82
N LEU A 40 -4.62 3.70 -14.23
CA LEU A 40 -3.22 4.02 -14.47
C LEU A 40 -2.42 3.96 -13.16
N TYR A 41 -2.93 4.53 -12.10
CA TYR A 41 -2.28 4.50 -10.78
C TYR A 41 -2.14 3.07 -10.27
N LYS A 42 -3.19 2.25 -10.42
CA LYS A 42 -3.13 0.84 -10.06
C LYS A 42 -2.02 0.14 -10.83
N THR A 43 -1.98 0.31 -12.15
CA THR A 43 -0.97 -0.32 -12.99
C THR A 43 0.44 0.09 -12.57
N ILE A 44 0.66 1.38 -12.32
CA ILE A 44 1.97 1.88 -11.87
C ILE A 44 2.37 1.26 -10.55
N LEU A 45 1.47 1.22 -9.57
CA LEU A 45 1.78 0.67 -8.26
C LEU A 45 2.05 -0.84 -8.33
N VAL A 46 1.24 -1.57 -9.08
CA VAL A 46 1.42 -3.02 -9.24
C VAL A 46 2.73 -3.33 -9.96
N GLU A 47 2.99 -2.70 -11.09
CA GLU A 47 4.18 -3.00 -11.88
C GLU A 47 5.46 -2.52 -11.21
N THR A 48 5.40 -1.46 -10.42
CA THR A 48 6.58 -0.91 -9.75
C THR A 48 6.93 -1.65 -8.46
N TYR A 49 5.92 -1.99 -7.66
CA TYR A 49 6.14 -2.45 -6.29
C TYR A 49 5.63 -3.85 -5.98
N LEU A 50 4.62 -4.33 -6.69
CA LEU A 50 3.94 -5.58 -6.34
C LEU A 50 4.22 -6.73 -7.31
N ASN A 51 4.85 -6.44 -8.44
CA ASN A 51 5.21 -7.48 -9.41
C ASN A 51 6.38 -8.30 -8.88
N GLU A 52 6.24 -9.62 -8.87
CA GLU A 52 7.31 -10.52 -8.43
C GLU A 52 8.57 -10.40 -9.29
N LYS A 53 8.40 -10.04 -10.55
CA LYS A 53 9.50 -9.80 -11.49
C LYS A 53 9.41 -8.37 -11.99
N PRO A 54 9.84 -7.39 -11.20
CA PRO A 54 9.66 -5.98 -11.55
C PRO A 54 10.40 -5.62 -12.82
N LEU A 55 9.70 -4.92 -13.70
CA LEU A 55 10.26 -4.37 -14.93
C LEU A 55 11.08 -3.12 -14.60
N LYS A 56 11.98 -2.75 -15.50
CA LYS A 56 12.83 -1.56 -15.32
C LYS A 56 12.90 -0.78 -16.63
N GLY A 57 13.10 0.54 -16.49
CA GLY A 57 13.32 1.43 -17.62
C GLY A 57 12.16 1.43 -18.61
N ASP A 58 12.50 1.37 -19.89
CA ASP A 58 11.51 1.46 -20.96
C ASP A 58 10.45 0.36 -20.91
N ALA A 59 10.81 -0.82 -20.48
CA ALA A 59 9.85 -1.91 -20.34
C ALA A 59 8.77 -1.57 -19.30
N LEU A 60 9.18 -0.95 -18.19
CA LEU A 60 8.24 -0.51 -17.16
C LEU A 60 7.31 0.58 -17.67
N TYR A 61 7.85 1.59 -18.36
CA TYR A 61 7.04 2.69 -18.89
C TYR A 61 6.03 2.19 -19.92
N ARG A 62 6.45 1.25 -20.77
CA ARG A 62 5.57 0.63 -21.77
C ARG A 62 4.45 -0.17 -21.11
N ALA A 63 4.77 -0.91 -20.07
CA ALA A 63 3.75 -1.68 -19.34
C ALA A 63 2.70 -0.76 -18.72
N CYS A 64 3.10 0.43 -18.28
CA CYS A 64 2.18 1.44 -17.73
C CYS A 64 1.51 2.27 -18.82
N GLY A 65 1.96 2.16 -20.07
CA GLY A 65 1.37 2.90 -21.19
C GLY A 65 1.68 4.38 -21.21
N VAL A 66 2.78 4.80 -20.60
CA VAL A 66 3.17 6.22 -20.51
C VAL A 66 4.64 6.41 -20.83
N GLY A 67 5.04 7.63 -21.18
CA GLY A 67 6.43 7.99 -21.34
C GLY A 67 7.13 8.15 -20.01
N ARG A 68 8.45 8.28 -20.03
CA ARG A 68 9.29 8.36 -18.85
C ARG A 68 8.88 9.49 -17.90
N SER A 69 8.74 10.72 -18.40
CA SER A 69 8.38 11.87 -17.56
C SER A 69 7.01 11.71 -16.94
N ALA A 70 6.04 11.28 -17.75
CA ALA A 70 4.69 11.03 -17.27
C ALA A 70 4.66 9.92 -16.22
N TYR A 71 5.46 8.87 -16.42
CA TYR A 71 5.55 7.80 -15.44
C TYR A 71 5.97 8.32 -14.06
N PHE A 72 7.03 9.10 -13.98
CA PHE A 72 7.51 9.61 -12.69
C PHE A 72 6.50 10.54 -12.02
N SER A 73 5.84 11.41 -12.79
CA SER A 73 4.80 12.28 -12.27
C SER A 73 3.62 11.48 -11.73
N ARG A 74 3.13 10.53 -12.52
CA ARG A 74 2.00 9.70 -12.13
C ARG A 74 2.33 8.76 -10.97
N ARG A 75 3.56 8.26 -10.92
CA ARG A 75 4.00 7.44 -9.78
C ARG A 75 3.95 8.24 -8.49
N SER A 76 4.44 9.48 -8.50
CA SER A 76 4.41 10.36 -7.34
C SER A 76 2.97 10.57 -6.86
N GLU A 77 2.05 10.87 -7.78
CA GLU A 77 0.63 11.04 -7.46
C GLU A 77 0.02 9.75 -6.89
N ALA A 78 0.32 8.61 -7.53
CA ALA A 78 -0.21 7.32 -7.09
C ALA A 78 0.29 6.95 -5.69
N CYS A 79 1.56 7.18 -5.41
CA CYS A 79 2.13 6.92 -4.08
C CYS A 79 1.51 7.82 -3.03
N THR A 80 1.26 9.09 -3.35
CA THR A 80 0.59 10.02 -2.44
C THR A 80 -0.81 9.55 -2.12
N LEU A 81 -1.59 9.17 -3.14
CA LEU A 81 -2.94 8.67 -2.94
C LEU A 81 -2.94 7.38 -2.12
N PHE A 82 -2.03 6.46 -2.42
CA PHE A 82 -1.89 5.23 -1.65
C PHE A 82 -1.61 5.52 -0.18
N GLY A 83 -0.70 6.46 0.10
CA GLY A 83 -0.39 6.87 1.46
C GLY A 83 -1.59 7.46 2.20
N ILE A 84 -2.36 8.30 1.52
CA ILE A 84 -3.57 8.91 2.10
C ILE A 84 -4.60 7.82 2.45
N LEU A 85 -4.85 6.90 1.54
CA LEU A 85 -5.85 5.84 1.75
C LEU A 85 -5.39 4.87 2.83
N THR A 86 -4.10 4.56 2.87
CA THR A 86 -3.53 3.71 3.91
C THR A 86 -3.68 4.35 5.28
N TYR A 87 -3.40 5.65 5.40
CA TYR A 87 -3.57 6.38 6.64
C TYR A 87 -5.03 6.39 7.10
N ARG A 88 -5.96 6.67 6.17
CA ARG A 88 -7.40 6.66 6.49
C ARG A 88 -7.86 5.31 6.99
N TYR A 89 -7.40 4.25 6.35
CA TYR A 89 -7.73 2.89 6.76
C TYR A 89 -7.22 2.61 8.17
N ALA A 90 -5.96 2.92 8.45
CA ALA A 90 -5.35 2.69 9.76
C ALA A 90 -6.06 3.50 10.84
N LYS A 91 -6.42 4.75 10.54
CA LYS A 91 -7.11 5.62 11.48
C LYS A 91 -8.51 5.10 11.80
N ARG A 92 -9.25 4.68 10.79
CA ARG A 92 -10.59 4.13 10.99
C ARG A 92 -10.53 2.86 11.84
N ARG A 93 -9.57 1.98 11.57
CA ARG A 93 -9.40 0.76 12.34
C ARG A 93 -9.05 1.04 13.81
N GLU A 94 -8.18 2.01 14.04
CA GLU A 94 -7.83 2.44 15.39
C GLU A 94 -9.07 2.96 16.14
N ASP A 95 -9.88 3.77 15.48
CA ASP A 95 -11.11 4.30 16.08
C ASP A 95 -12.10 3.17 16.41
N GLU A 96 -12.22 2.18 15.56
CA GLU A 96 -13.04 0.99 15.83
C GLU A 96 -12.52 0.21 17.02
N ASP A 97 -11.21 0.01 17.12
CA ASP A 97 -10.59 -0.71 18.23
C ASP A 97 -10.75 0.02 19.56
N VAL A 98 -10.65 1.34 19.54
CA VAL A 98 -10.92 2.18 20.72
C VAL A 98 -12.38 2.06 21.13
N ALA A 99 -13.31 2.11 20.19
CA ALA A 99 -14.73 2.00 20.44
C ALA A 99 -15.10 0.62 21.02
N THR A 100 -14.37 -0.44 20.64
CA THR A 100 -14.60 -1.78 21.19
C THR A 100 -13.82 -2.05 22.46
N GLY A 101 -12.98 -1.11 22.92
CA GLY A 101 -12.17 -1.27 24.13
C GLY A 101 -10.90 -2.07 23.96
N LEU A 102 -10.50 -2.38 22.70
CA LEU A 102 -9.28 -3.15 22.44
C LEU A 102 -8.01 -2.32 22.57
N ILE A 103 -8.11 -1.01 22.34
CA ILE A 103 -7.00 -0.07 22.43
C ILE A 103 -7.38 1.08 23.34
N ASP A 104 -6.44 1.48 24.22
CA ASP A 104 -6.63 2.67 25.05
C ASP A 104 -6.58 3.91 24.15
N ALA A 105 -7.50 4.85 24.38
CA ALA A 105 -7.58 6.09 23.60
C ALA A 105 -6.26 6.90 23.65
N THR A 106 -5.46 6.76 24.69
CA THR A 106 -4.18 7.45 24.85
C THR A 106 -3.10 6.89 23.94
N THR A 107 -3.27 5.71 23.37
CA THR A 107 -2.31 5.06 22.51
C THR A 107 -2.65 5.19 21.02
N ARG A 108 -3.76 5.86 20.71
CA ARG A 108 -4.20 5.99 19.31
C ARG A 108 -3.23 6.83 18.47
N LEU A 109 -3.17 6.53 17.19
CA LEU A 109 -2.32 7.26 16.25
C LEU A 109 -2.75 8.73 16.15
N ALA A 110 -1.77 9.58 16.15
CA ALA A 110 -2.02 11.02 16.07
C ALA A 110 -2.41 11.46 14.65
#